data_d4fd158a4fba6bae0bed29c07180f957
#
_entry.id   d4fd158a4fba6bae0bed29c07180f957
#
_cell.length_a   1.000
_cell.length_b   1.000
_cell.length_c   1.000
_cell.angle_alpha   90.00
_cell.angle_beta   90.00
_cell.angle_gamma   90.00
#
_symmetry.space_group_name_H-M   'P 1'
#
loop_
_entity.id
_entity.type
_entity.pdbx_description
1 polymer ?
#
loop_
_entity_poly.entity_id
_entity_poly.type
_entity_poly.pdbx_seq_one_letter_code
_entity_poly.pdbx_strand_id
1 'polypeptide(L)'
;MLEADRIVHTTCPYCGVGCQMDLHIKNDAIFRVSGRFDNQVNYGNLCVKGRFGVDFVHAPDRLTQPLMRKTKGEDLRFASWDDAISRVGTRLSQIRDEYGPNSIAFLTSAKCTNEENYLLQKFARGVIGTNNIDHCARL
;
A
#
# COMPACT_ATOMS: atom_id res chain seq x y z
N MET A 1 -27.51 -19.69 0.51
CA MET A 1 -26.15 -19.12 0.34
C MET A 1 -26.33 -17.65 0.02
N LEU A 2 -25.57 -16.74 0.67
CA LEU A 2 -25.67 -15.31 0.35
C LEU A 2 -25.16 -15.08 -1.07
N GLU A 3 -26.02 -14.54 -1.94
CA GLU A 3 -25.65 -14.16 -3.30
C GLU A 3 -25.03 -12.76 -3.31
N ALA A 4 -23.94 -12.60 -4.06
CA ALA A 4 -23.25 -11.32 -4.18
C ALA A 4 -24.00 -10.40 -5.15
N ASP A 5 -24.09 -9.10 -4.83
CA ASP A 5 -24.62 -8.09 -5.74
C ASP A 5 -23.67 -7.85 -6.91
N ARG A 6 -22.36 -7.97 -6.64
CA ARG A 6 -21.28 -7.88 -7.66
C ARG A 6 -20.04 -8.64 -7.21
N ILE A 7 -19.22 -9.04 -8.19
CA ILE A 7 -17.89 -9.61 -7.99
C ILE A 7 -16.86 -8.67 -8.62
N VAL A 8 -15.85 -8.29 -7.85
CA VAL A 8 -14.75 -7.44 -8.32
C VAL A 8 -13.48 -8.26 -8.38
N HIS A 9 -12.89 -8.34 -9.55
CA HIS A 9 -11.60 -8.98 -9.78
C HIS A 9 -10.47 -8.05 -9.39
N THR A 10 -9.50 -8.55 -8.60
CA THR A 10 -8.37 -7.74 -8.14
C THR A 10 -7.15 -8.60 -7.80
N THR A 11 -6.05 -7.93 -7.52
CA THR A 11 -4.81 -8.54 -7.04
C THR A 11 -4.73 -8.41 -5.52
N CYS A 12 -4.28 -9.46 -4.85
CA CYS A 12 -4.07 -9.47 -3.41
C CYS A 12 -3.00 -8.43 -3.01
N PRO A 13 -3.27 -7.55 -2.02
CA PRO A 13 -2.35 -6.46 -1.66
C PRO A 13 -1.24 -6.89 -0.68
N TYR A 14 -1.20 -8.16 -0.25
CA TYR A 14 -0.40 -8.56 0.90
C TYR A 14 1.06 -8.93 0.61
N CYS A 15 1.41 -9.25 -0.63
CA CYS A 15 2.80 -9.56 -0.97
C CYS A 15 3.03 -9.59 -2.48
N GLY A 16 4.30 -9.74 -2.88
CA GLY A 16 4.72 -9.77 -4.26
C GLY A 16 4.34 -11.02 -5.08
N VAL A 17 3.65 -12.01 -4.49
CA VAL A 17 3.14 -13.16 -5.24
C VAL A 17 2.13 -12.72 -6.31
N GLY A 18 1.33 -11.68 -6.04
CA GLY A 18 0.37 -11.16 -7.02
C GLY A 18 -0.85 -12.06 -7.23
N CYS A 19 -1.27 -12.77 -6.19
CA CYS A 19 -2.43 -13.66 -6.27
C CYS A 19 -3.67 -12.93 -6.78
N GLN A 20 -4.34 -13.51 -7.78
CA GLN A 20 -5.58 -13.01 -8.33
C GLN A 20 -6.75 -13.51 -7.48
N MET A 21 -7.65 -12.61 -7.12
CA MET A 21 -8.78 -12.92 -6.25
C MET A 21 -10.04 -12.19 -6.66
N ASP A 22 -11.17 -12.74 -6.23
CA ASP A 22 -12.50 -12.21 -6.44
C ASP A 22 -13.07 -11.72 -5.10
N LEU A 23 -13.42 -10.45 -5.05
CA LEU A 23 -14.12 -9.84 -3.93
C LEU A 23 -15.63 -9.97 -4.18
N HIS A 24 -16.33 -10.70 -3.33
CA HIS A 24 -17.79 -10.82 -3.36
C HIS A 24 -18.38 -9.72 -2.49
N ILE A 25 -19.15 -8.84 -3.12
CA ILE A 25 -19.70 -7.63 -2.50
C ILE A 25 -21.20 -7.75 -2.36
N LYS A 26 -21.71 -7.39 -1.19
CA LYS A 26 -23.12 -7.24 -0.89
C LYS A 26 -23.35 -6.03 -0.03
N ASN A 27 -24.33 -5.19 -0.38
CA ASN A 27 -24.62 -3.93 0.31
C ASN A 27 -23.34 -3.06 0.48
N ASP A 28 -22.55 -2.94 -0.58
CA ASP A 28 -21.24 -2.26 -0.62
C ASP A 28 -20.18 -2.77 0.35
N ALA A 29 -20.38 -3.91 1.00
CA ALA A 29 -19.39 -4.54 1.87
C ALA A 29 -18.84 -5.83 1.27
N ILE A 30 -17.54 -6.07 1.46
CA ILE A 30 -16.90 -7.34 1.12
C ILE A 30 -17.31 -8.36 2.18
N PHE A 31 -18.06 -9.39 1.79
CA PHE A 31 -18.48 -10.44 2.71
C PHE A 31 -17.75 -11.77 2.48
N ARG A 32 -17.07 -11.91 1.34
CA ARG A 32 -16.33 -13.13 1.00
C ARG A 32 -15.21 -12.80 0.01
N VAL A 33 -14.08 -13.53 0.11
CA VAL A 33 -13.02 -13.56 -0.90
C VAL A 33 -12.83 -14.99 -1.40
N SER A 34 -12.69 -15.16 -2.71
CA SER A 34 -12.28 -16.41 -3.33
C SER A 34 -11.06 -16.20 -4.23
N GLY A 35 -10.26 -17.24 -4.39
CA GLY A 35 -9.20 -17.24 -5.37
C GLY A 35 -9.77 -17.39 -6.77
N ARG A 36 -9.19 -16.71 -7.74
CA ARG A 36 -9.57 -16.79 -9.13
C ARG A 36 -8.84 -17.95 -9.80
N PHE A 37 -9.56 -18.84 -10.47
CA PHE A 37 -9.00 -20.07 -11.07
C PHE A 37 -8.42 -19.86 -12.46
N ASP A 38 -8.92 -18.90 -13.22
CA ASP A 38 -8.56 -18.62 -14.60
C ASP A 38 -7.31 -17.73 -14.73
N ASN A 39 -6.31 -17.96 -13.91
CA ASN A 39 -5.05 -17.21 -13.93
C ASN A 39 -3.84 -18.13 -13.68
N GLN A 40 -2.67 -17.70 -14.12
CA GLN A 40 -1.42 -18.46 -14.06
C GLN A 40 -0.57 -18.18 -12.81
N VAL A 41 -1.03 -17.31 -11.89
CA VAL A 41 -0.26 -16.92 -10.71
C VAL A 41 -0.53 -17.86 -9.54
N ASN A 42 -1.79 -18.03 -9.18
CA ASN A 42 -2.18 -18.76 -7.97
C ASN A 42 -3.20 -19.87 -8.20
N TYR A 43 -3.73 -20.03 -9.41
CA TYR A 43 -4.67 -21.12 -9.77
C TYR A 43 -5.79 -21.32 -8.73
N GLY A 44 -6.40 -20.22 -8.27
CA GLY A 44 -7.46 -20.24 -7.28
C GLY A 44 -7.01 -20.39 -5.82
N ASN A 45 -5.73 -20.59 -5.57
CA ASN A 45 -5.19 -20.73 -4.20
C ASN A 45 -4.93 -19.35 -3.58
N LEU A 46 -5.25 -19.23 -2.30
CA LEU A 46 -4.96 -18.04 -1.48
C LEU A 46 -4.42 -18.49 -0.13
N CYS A 47 -3.41 -17.78 0.37
CA CYS A 47 -3.01 -17.93 1.75
C CYS A 47 -4.05 -17.34 2.70
N VAL A 48 -3.90 -17.59 4.00
CA VAL A 48 -4.83 -17.11 5.03
C VAL A 48 -5.05 -15.59 4.97
N LYS A 49 -4.02 -14.80 4.69
CA LYS A 49 -4.13 -13.33 4.61
C LYS A 49 -4.98 -12.89 3.43
N GLY A 50 -4.70 -13.40 2.24
CA GLY A 50 -5.47 -13.05 1.05
C GLY A 50 -6.93 -13.49 1.13
N ARG A 51 -7.21 -14.61 1.81
CA ARG A 51 -8.57 -15.16 1.94
C ARG A 51 -9.40 -14.47 3.02
N PHE A 52 -8.81 -14.13 4.15
CA PHE A 52 -9.55 -13.68 5.35
C PHE A 52 -9.14 -12.30 5.85
N GLY A 53 -8.04 -11.73 5.37
CA GLY A 53 -7.51 -10.48 5.87
C GLY A 53 -8.08 -9.22 5.20
N VAL A 54 -9.38 -9.17 4.91
CA VAL A 54 -10.02 -8.04 4.19
C VAL A 54 -10.79 -7.08 5.10
N ASP A 55 -10.92 -7.40 6.38
CA ASP A 55 -11.70 -6.60 7.34
C ASP A 55 -11.20 -5.17 7.47
N PHE A 56 -9.91 -4.94 7.26
CA PHE A 56 -9.32 -3.60 7.30
C PHE A 56 -9.94 -2.62 6.30
N VAL A 57 -10.54 -3.11 5.21
CA VAL A 57 -11.18 -2.25 4.20
C VAL A 57 -12.37 -1.50 4.79
N HIS A 58 -13.10 -2.16 5.68
CA HIS A 58 -14.31 -1.63 6.32
C HIS A 58 -14.11 -1.28 7.81
N ALA A 59 -12.85 -1.28 8.28
CA ALA A 59 -12.55 -0.91 9.66
C ALA A 59 -13.01 0.53 9.94
N PRO A 60 -13.76 0.77 11.03
CA PRO A 60 -14.33 2.10 11.32
C PRO A 60 -13.27 3.15 11.63
N ASP A 61 -12.08 2.72 12.05
CA ASP A 61 -10.92 3.56 12.34
C ASP A 61 -9.94 3.67 11.16
N ARG A 62 -10.30 3.12 9.99
CA ARG A 62 -9.48 3.23 8.78
C ARG A 62 -9.32 4.69 8.38
N LEU A 63 -8.07 5.12 8.21
CA LEU A 63 -7.77 6.44 7.67
C LEU A 63 -8.12 6.51 6.19
N THR A 64 -8.99 7.44 5.83
CA THR A 64 -9.42 7.71 4.45
C THR A 64 -8.86 9.02 3.90
N GLN A 65 -8.24 9.82 4.78
CA GLN A 65 -7.63 11.10 4.45
C GLN A 65 -6.27 11.23 5.13
N PRO A 66 -5.34 12.01 4.55
CA PRO A 66 -4.06 12.28 5.19
C PRO A 66 -4.22 12.99 6.53
N LEU A 67 -3.32 12.69 7.46
CA LEU A 67 -3.18 13.41 8.70
C LEU A 67 -1.80 14.07 8.76
N MET A 68 -1.76 15.33 9.13
CA MET A 68 -0.53 16.10 9.29
C MET A 68 -0.48 16.84 10.62
N ARG A 69 0.73 17.12 11.09
CA ARG A 69 1.02 18.06 12.19
C ARG A 69 2.07 19.06 11.73
N LYS A 70 2.02 20.27 12.27
CA LYS A 70 2.97 21.34 11.94
C LYS A 70 4.32 21.08 12.58
N THR A 71 4.31 20.76 13.88
CA THR A 71 5.49 20.53 14.70
C THR A 71 5.42 19.19 15.43
N LYS A 72 6.59 18.62 15.72
CA LYS A 72 6.70 17.38 16.50
C LYS A 72 6.06 17.58 17.88
N GLY A 73 5.16 16.69 18.28
CA GLY A 73 4.44 16.75 19.56
C GLY A 73 3.02 17.32 19.47
N GLU A 74 2.65 17.99 18.39
CA GLU A 74 1.26 18.37 18.15
C GLU A 74 0.39 17.19 17.72
N ASP A 75 -0.91 17.32 17.90
CA ASP A 75 -1.89 16.35 17.41
C ASP A 75 -1.92 16.33 15.88
N LEU A 76 -2.14 15.14 15.34
CA LEU A 76 -2.40 14.96 13.91
C LEU A 76 -3.79 15.50 13.58
N ARG A 77 -3.89 16.27 12.50
CA ARG A 77 -5.13 16.86 11.98
C ARG A 77 -5.32 16.49 10.51
N PHE A 78 -6.55 16.43 10.07
CA PHE A 78 -6.88 16.21 8.66
C PHE A 78 -6.23 17.27 7.77
N ALA A 79 -5.71 16.80 6.64
CA ALA A 79 -5.13 17.62 5.60
C ALA A 79 -5.63 17.16 4.22
N SER A 80 -5.55 18.06 3.23
CA SER A 80 -5.78 17.64 1.84
C SER A 80 -4.63 16.77 1.32
N TRP A 81 -4.91 15.96 0.29
CA TRP A 81 -3.86 15.20 -0.41
C TRP A 81 -2.82 16.12 -1.03
N ASP A 82 -3.24 17.26 -1.61
CA ASP A 82 -2.34 18.23 -2.24
C ASP A 82 -1.39 18.85 -1.22
N ASP A 83 -1.89 19.24 -0.03
CA ASP A 83 -1.05 19.77 1.04
C ASP A 83 -0.07 18.70 1.56
N ALA A 84 -0.53 17.48 1.74
CA ALA A 84 0.31 16.40 2.25
C ALA A 84 1.44 16.06 1.26
N ILE A 85 1.11 15.89 -0.02
CA ILE A 85 2.07 15.57 -1.08
C ILE A 85 3.06 16.73 -1.28
N SER A 86 2.56 17.96 -1.34
CA SER A 86 3.37 19.17 -1.48
C SER A 86 4.36 19.31 -0.32
N ARG A 87 3.92 19.10 0.91
CA ARG A 87 4.78 19.15 2.09
C ARG A 87 5.87 18.07 2.06
N VAL A 88 5.50 16.82 1.73
CA VAL A 88 6.47 15.72 1.64
C VAL A 88 7.50 15.99 0.54
N GLY A 89 7.04 16.36 -0.66
CA GLY A 89 7.92 16.66 -1.80
C GLY A 89 8.89 17.82 -1.50
N THR A 90 8.36 18.92 -0.97
CA THR A 90 9.18 20.09 -0.60
C THR A 90 10.22 19.70 0.44
N ARG A 91 9.83 18.95 1.49
CA ARG A 91 10.77 18.58 2.55
C ARG A 91 11.84 17.61 2.10
N LEU A 92 11.50 16.62 1.28
CA LEU A 92 12.47 15.70 0.69
C LEU A 92 13.47 16.44 -0.21
N SER A 93 13.00 17.39 -1.04
CA SER A 93 13.88 18.23 -1.86
C SER A 93 14.83 19.06 -1.02
N GLN A 94 14.33 19.73 0.01
CA GLN A 94 15.18 20.52 0.93
C GLN A 94 16.27 19.66 1.59
N ILE A 95 15.91 18.49 2.11
CA ILE A 95 16.87 17.58 2.76
C ILE A 95 17.91 17.09 1.76
N ARG A 96 17.50 16.70 0.56
CA ARG A 96 18.39 16.27 -0.51
C ARG A 96 19.37 17.38 -0.91
N ASP A 97 18.88 18.61 -1.06
CA ASP A 97 19.66 19.74 -1.55
C ASP A 97 20.62 20.26 -0.47
N GLU A 98 20.26 20.16 0.82
CA GLU A 98 21.08 20.60 1.96
C GLU A 98 22.11 19.54 2.38
N TYR A 99 21.72 18.26 2.45
CA TYR A 99 22.56 17.20 3.03
C TYR A 99 22.98 16.11 2.00
N GLY A 100 22.56 16.24 0.77
CA GLY A 100 22.80 15.27 -0.30
C GLY A 100 21.79 14.11 -0.32
N PRO A 101 21.70 13.38 -1.44
CA PRO A 101 20.70 12.31 -1.64
C PRO A 101 20.85 11.15 -0.65
N ASN A 102 22.09 10.87 -0.19
CA ASN A 102 22.35 9.77 0.74
C ASN A 102 21.93 10.05 2.19
N SER A 103 21.46 11.26 2.50
CA SER A 103 20.82 11.57 3.79
C SER A 103 19.39 11.00 3.90
N ILE A 104 18.85 10.52 2.79
CA ILE A 104 17.51 9.95 2.70
C ILE A 104 17.61 8.45 2.48
N ALA A 105 16.80 7.69 3.21
CA ALA A 105 16.67 6.24 3.05
C ALA A 105 15.19 5.85 2.94
N PHE A 106 14.92 4.74 2.25
CA PHE A 106 13.59 4.19 2.06
C PHE A 106 13.52 2.76 2.57
N LEU A 107 12.43 2.44 3.23
CA LEU A 107 12.10 1.08 3.63
C LEU A 107 10.82 0.64 2.94
N THR A 108 10.92 -0.43 2.19
CA THR A 108 9.79 -1.12 1.57
C THR A 108 9.38 -2.33 2.40
N SER A 109 8.62 -3.25 1.83
CA SER A 109 8.21 -4.45 2.56
C SER A 109 8.04 -5.65 1.62
N ALA A 110 8.40 -6.83 2.12
CA ALA A 110 7.99 -8.09 1.51
C ALA A 110 6.45 -8.30 1.56
N LYS A 111 5.74 -7.46 2.33
CA LYS A 111 4.28 -7.45 2.44
C LYS A 111 3.63 -6.34 1.59
N CYS A 112 4.34 -5.86 0.59
CA CYS A 112 3.84 -4.95 -0.43
C CYS A 112 3.75 -5.66 -1.77
N THR A 113 2.97 -5.12 -2.69
CA THR A 113 2.94 -5.64 -4.07
C THR A 113 4.26 -5.38 -4.79
N ASN A 114 4.50 -6.06 -5.90
CA ASN A 114 5.69 -5.82 -6.73
C ASN A 114 5.70 -4.40 -7.28
N GLU A 115 4.53 -3.89 -7.64
CA GLU A 115 4.35 -2.53 -8.17
C GLU A 115 4.75 -1.47 -7.14
N GLU A 116 4.33 -1.62 -5.89
CA GLU A 116 4.69 -0.71 -4.80
C GLU A 116 6.21 -0.70 -4.56
N ASN A 117 6.82 -1.89 -4.47
CA ASN A 117 8.27 -2.03 -4.31
C ASN A 117 9.04 -1.43 -5.50
N TYR A 118 8.59 -1.69 -6.73
CA TYR A 118 9.18 -1.12 -7.93
C TYR A 118 9.10 0.40 -7.96
N LEU A 119 7.92 0.96 -7.69
CA LEU A 119 7.70 2.41 -7.71
C LEU A 119 8.56 3.12 -6.66
N LEU A 120 8.65 2.58 -5.44
CA LEU A 120 9.48 3.18 -4.40
C LEU A 120 10.96 3.10 -4.72
N GLN A 121 11.42 1.97 -5.30
CA GLN A 121 12.81 1.84 -5.78
C GLN A 121 13.11 2.83 -6.92
N LYS A 122 12.20 2.96 -7.88
CA LYS A 122 12.32 3.93 -8.98
C LYS A 122 12.37 5.36 -8.46
N PHE A 123 11.53 5.71 -7.48
CA PHE A 123 11.54 7.01 -6.83
C PHE A 123 12.84 7.29 -6.10
N ALA A 124 13.32 6.35 -5.29
CA ALA A 124 14.58 6.49 -4.56
C ALA A 124 15.76 6.75 -5.49
N ARG A 125 15.89 5.96 -6.55
CA ARG A 125 17.03 6.05 -7.48
C ARG A 125 16.87 7.13 -8.54
N GLY A 126 15.69 7.27 -9.14
CA GLY A 126 15.46 8.19 -10.26
C GLY A 126 15.15 9.62 -9.85
N VAL A 127 14.52 9.83 -8.70
CA VAL A 127 14.08 11.16 -8.24
C VAL A 127 14.98 11.70 -7.12
N ILE A 128 15.21 10.92 -6.09
CA ILE A 128 16.07 11.33 -4.97
C ILE A 128 17.54 11.18 -5.32
N GLY A 129 17.92 10.14 -6.06
CA GLY A 129 19.31 9.87 -6.45
C GLY A 129 20.09 9.05 -5.41
N THR A 130 19.41 8.23 -4.60
CA THR A 130 20.05 7.40 -3.59
C THR A 130 19.82 5.91 -3.83
N ASN A 131 20.78 5.08 -3.40
CA ASN A 131 20.64 3.63 -3.32
C ASN A 131 20.27 3.14 -1.92
N ASN A 132 20.02 4.03 -0.98
CA ASN A 132 19.62 3.70 0.39
C ASN A 132 18.17 3.24 0.43
N ILE A 133 17.91 2.06 -0.09
CA ILE A 133 16.60 1.42 -0.09
C ILE A 133 16.76 -0.04 0.27
N ASP A 134 15.94 -0.50 1.19
CA ASP A 134 15.90 -1.88 1.65
C ASP A 134 14.48 -2.28 2.03
N HIS A 135 14.26 -3.53 2.35
CA HIS A 135 12.97 -4.04 2.79
C HIS A 135 13.11 -5.11 3.87
N CYS A 136 12.05 -5.35 4.62
CA CYS A 136 12.03 -6.44 5.56
C CYS A 136 11.96 -7.78 4.80
N ALA A 137 13.10 -8.43 4.64
CA ALA A 137 13.17 -9.84 4.23
C ALA A 137 12.88 -10.70 5.45
N ARG A 138 11.61 -10.84 5.80
CA ARG A 138 11.23 -11.69 6.90
C ARG A 138 11.41 -13.16 6.54
N LEU A 139 12.19 -13.85 7.32
CA LEU A 139 12.31 -15.31 7.32
C LEU A 139 11.20 -15.98 8.12
#